data_2bdb817851aaeec9275f89095fdaf8dd
#
_entry.id   2bdb817851aaeec9275f89095fdaf8dd
#
_cell.length_a   1.000
_cell.length_b   1.000
_cell.length_c   1.000
_cell.angle_alpha   90.00
_cell.angle_beta   90.00
_cell.angle_gamma   90.00
#
_symmetry.space_group_name_H-M   'P 1'
#
loop_
_entity.id
_entity.type
_entity.pdbx_description
1 polymer ?
#
loop_
_entity_poly.entity_id
_entity_poly.type
_entity_poly.pdbx_seq_one_letter_code
_entity_poly.pdbx_strand_id
1 'polypeptide(L)'
;MAVPYNHREVEKKWQTVWDDEKAFKTSDDFSKPKYYALVEFPYPSGQGLHVGHPRPYTALDIVARKRRMQGYNVLYPMGWDAFGLPTENYAIKNHIHPKIVTKNNVARFKNQLHSLGYSFDWDREINTTDPEYYHWTQWIFLKLFKAGLAYKTEMPINWCTSCKVGLANEEVVNGVCERCGSEVIRKVKSQWMLKITEYADKLIQGLDTVDYIERVKVSQKNWIGKSQGAEVDFTLTGKDEKLRIYTTRPDTLFGVTYMVVSPEHPVLDKYLSLIHISEPTRHLR
;
A
#
# COMPACT_ATOMS: atom_id res chain seq x y z
N MET A 1 44.47 -34.30 -11.32
CA MET A 1 43.73 -33.82 -10.16
C MET A 1 42.56 -33.02 -10.68
N ALA A 2 41.35 -33.28 -10.23
CA ALA A 2 40.19 -32.45 -10.61
C ALA A 2 40.36 -31.03 -10.03
N VAL A 3 40.17 -30.01 -10.87
CA VAL A 3 40.19 -28.63 -10.42
C VAL A 3 38.99 -28.43 -9.49
N PRO A 4 39.18 -27.96 -8.26
CA PRO A 4 38.06 -27.74 -7.36
C PRO A 4 37.07 -26.72 -7.99
N TYR A 5 35.79 -27.01 -7.88
CA TYR A 5 34.72 -26.13 -8.38
C TYR A 5 34.75 -24.81 -7.63
N ASN A 6 35.03 -23.71 -8.35
CA ASN A 6 35.01 -22.34 -7.82
C ASN A 6 33.71 -21.64 -8.22
N HIS A 7 32.69 -21.72 -7.37
CA HIS A 7 31.38 -21.14 -7.64
C HIS A 7 31.46 -19.65 -7.93
N ARG A 8 32.31 -18.88 -7.23
CA ARG A 8 32.44 -17.43 -7.41
C ARG A 8 32.90 -17.02 -8.81
N GLU A 9 33.82 -17.76 -9.38
CA GLU A 9 34.29 -17.51 -10.76
C GLU A 9 33.21 -17.89 -11.78
N VAL A 10 32.57 -19.03 -11.58
CA VAL A 10 31.49 -19.51 -12.45
C VAL A 10 30.31 -18.60 -12.45
N GLU A 11 29.85 -18.18 -11.26
CA GLU A 11 28.72 -17.24 -11.11
C GLU A 11 29.01 -15.92 -11.79
N LYS A 12 30.17 -15.31 -11.51
CA LYS A 12 30.58 -14.03 -12.13
C LYS A 12 30.65 -14.13 -13.65
N LYS A 13 31.25 -15.22 -14.18
CA LYS A 13 31.31 -15.46 -15.62
C LYS A 13 29.93 -15.47 -16.25
N TRP A 14 28.99 -16.27 -15.68
CA TRP A 14 27.68 -16.42 -16.29
C TRP A 14 26.80 -15.17 -16.13
N GLN A 15 26.90 -14.47 -15.03
CA GLN A 15 26.19 -13.18 -14.85
C GLN A 15 26.65 -12.18 -15.93
N THR A 16 27.96 -12.07 -16.19
CA THR A 16 28.48 -11.21 -17.26
C THR A 16 27.96 -11.65 -18.64
N VAL A 17 27.98 -12.95 -18.95
CA VAL A 17 27.45 -13.46 -20.23
C VAL A 17 25.96 -13.13 -20.39
N TRP A 18 25.16 -13.32 -19.35
CA TRP A 18 23.72 -13.00 -19.40
C TRP A 18 23.43 -11.53 -19.61
N ASP A 19 24.25 -10.65 -19.00
CA ASP A 19 24.10 -9.20 -19.16
C ASP A 19 24.50 -8.77 -20.58
N ASP A 20 25.65 -9.24 -21.09
CA ASP A 20 26.17 -8.90 -22.41
C ASP A 20 25.26 -9.39 -23.54
N GLU A 21 24.75 -10.60 -23.43
CA GLU A 21 23.84 -11.22 -24.40
C GLU A 21 22.37 -10.81 -24.19
N LYS A 22 22.06 -10.04 -23.15
CA LYS A 22 20.69 -9.70 -22.76
C LYS A 22 19.78 -10.93 -22.71
N ALA A 23 20.29 -12.01 -22.11
CA ALA A 23 19.70 -13.35 -22.17
C ALA A 23 18.25 -13.41 -21.66
N PHE A 24 17.83 -12.46 -20.82
CA PHE A 24 16.52 -12.42 -20.20
C PHE A 24 15.61 -11.32 -20.74
N LYS A 25 16.06 -10.63 -21.79
CA LYS A 25 15.27 -9.58 -22.42
C LYS A 25 13.96 -10.11 -22.99
N THR A 26 12.87 -9.44 -22.69
CA THR A 26 11.56 -9.68 -23.29
C THR A 26 11.58 -9.25 -24.75
N SER A 27 11.16 -10.14 -25.64
CA SER A 27 11.08 -9.87 -27.07
C SER A 27 9.80 -9.11 -27.41
N ASP A 28 9.85 -8.29 -28.46
CA ASP A 28 8.67 -7.70 -29.09
C ASP A 28 8.03 -8.64 -30.13
N ASP A 29 8.50 -9.90 -30.20
CA ASP A 29 7.90 -10.96 -31.03
C ASP A 29 6.61 -11.47 -30.35
N PHE A 30 5.47 -11.05 -30.89
CA PHE A 30 4.15 -11.43 -30.41
C PHE A 30 3.67 -12.80 -30.93
N SER A 31 4.44 -13.50 -31.74
CA SER A 31 4.13 -14.86 -32.18
C SER A 31 4.28 -15.91 -31.08
N LYS A 32 5.12 -15.63 -30.08
CA LYS A 32 5.33 -16.50 -28.93
C LYS A 32 4.27 -16.31 -27.86
N PRO A 33 3.87 -17.38 -27.14
CA PRO A 33 2.97 -17.25 -26.01
C PRO A 33 3.59 -16.37 -24.93
N LYS A 34 2.83 -15.44 -24.40
CA LYS A 34 3.29 -14.48 -23.38
C LYS A 34 3.22 -15.08 -21.99
N TYR A 35 4.17 -14.73 -21.16
CA TYR A 35 4.12 -15.01 -19.73
C TYR A 35 4.62 -13.81 -18.93
N TYR A 36 3.79 -13.27 -18.08
CA TYR A 36 4.13 -12.15 -17.19
C TYR A 36 4.38 -12.69 -15.76
N ALA A 37 5.65 -12.72 -15.35
CA ALA A 37 6.06 -13.07 -14.00
C ALA A 37 6.13 -11.79 -13.17
N LEU A 38 5.07 -11.51 -12.38
CA LEU A 38 4.97 -10.30 -11.57
C LEU A 38 5.39 -10.59 -10.13
N VAL A 39 6.40 -9.89 -9.65
CA VAL A 39 6.80 -9.87 -8.25
C VAL A 39 6.77 -8.44 -7.73
N GLU A 40 6.52 -8.29 -6.44
CA GLU A 40 6.60 -7.00 -5.77
C GLU A 40 8.05 -6.47 -5.82
N PHE A 41 8.21 -5.23 -6.29
CA PHE A 41 9.52 -4.58 -6.34
C PHE A 41 9.81 -3.87 -5.01
N PRO A 42 11.10 -3.80 -4.58
CA PRO A 42 11.45 -3.38 -3.24
C PRO A 42 11.42 -1.86 -3.06
N TYR A 43 11.23 -1.43 -1.80
CA TYR A 43 11.57 -0.08 -1.35
C TYR A 43 13.08 0.04 -1.16
N PRO A 44 13.80 0.89 -1.87
CA PRO A 44 15.24 1.09 -1.69
C PRO A 44 15.54 2.01 -0.49
N SER A 45 14.89 1.79 0.65
CA SER A 45 14.95 2.66 1.82
C SER A 45 15.99 2.25 2.86
N GLY A 46 16.52 1.05 2.77
CA GLY A 46 17.46 0.49 3.74
C GLY A 46 18.88 0.32 3.17
N GLN A 47 19.75 -0.29 3.99
CA GLN A 47 21.13 -0.56 3.61
C GLN A 47 21.30 -1.79 2.68
N GLY A 48 20.24 -2.30 2.11
CA GLY A 48 20.23 -3.44 1.21
C GLY A 48 19.03 -4.36 1.42
N LEU A 49 19.00 -5.44 0.64
CA LEU A 49 17.98 -6.48 0.74
C LEU A 49 18.05 -7.20 2.09
N HIS A 50 16.91 -7.54 2.65
CA HIS A 50 16.81 -8.49 3.75
C HIS A 50 16.37 -9.87 3.20
N VAL A 51 16.50 -10.92 4.02
CA VAL A 51 16.23 -12.32 3.60
C VAL A 51 14.79 -12.57 3.12
N GLY A 52 13.85 -11.69 3.43
CA GLY A 52 12.48 -11.76 2.93
C GLY A 52 12.35 -11.47 1.43
N HIS A 53 13.24 -10.65 0.85
CA HIS A 53 13.19 -10.30 -0.57
C HIS A 53 13.53 -11.48 -1.49
N PRO A 54 14.63 -12.24 -1.27
CA PRO A 54 14.98 -13.37 -2.14
C PRO A 54 13.90 -14.47 -2.23
N ARG A 55 13.07 -14.63 -1.20
CA ARG A 55 12.08 -15.70 -1.16
C ARG A 55 11.08 -15.66 -2.32
N PRO A 56 10.30 -14.57 -2.54
CA PRO A 56 9.41 -14.49 -3.69
C PRO A 56 10.18 -14.36 -5.02
N TYR A 57 11.32 -13.68 -5.03
CA TYR A 57 12.11 -13.51 -6.25
C TYR A 57 12.63 -14.82 -6.77
N THR A 58 13.20 -15.68 -5.91
CA THR A 58 13.67 -17.01 -6.30
C THR A 58 12.52 -17.88 -6.78
N ALA A 59 11.38 -17.87 -6.10
CA ALA A 59 10.23 -18.67 -6.51
C ALA A 59 9.75 -18.32 -7.93
N LEU A 60 9.65 -17.02 -8.23
CA LEU A 60 9.26 -16.57 -9.57
C LEU A 60 10.37 -16.71 -10.60
N ASP A 61 11.63 -16.60 -10.22
CA ASP A 61 12.76 -16.84 -11.13
C ASP A 61 12.76 -18.27 -11.67
N ILE A 62 12.48 -19.24 -10.79
CA ILE A 62 12.33 -20.66 -11.19
C ILE A 62 11.23 -20.80 -12.26
N VAL A 63 10.08 -20.17 -12.02
CA VAL A 63 8.95 -20.20 -12.96
C VAL A 63 9.30 -19.48 -14.27
N ALA A 64 9.92 -18.30 -14.19
CA ALA A 64 10.32 -17.51 -15.35
C ALA A 64 11.31 -18.30 -16.25
N ARG A 65 12.34 -18.91 -15.65
CA ARG A 65 13.30 -19.77 -16.38
C ARG A 65 12.61 -20.97 -17.02
N LYS A 66 11.76 -21.68 -16.28
CA LYS A 66 10.97 -22.79 -16.81
C LYS A 66 10.14 -22.35 -18.02
N ARG A 67 9.45 -21.22 -17.96
CA ARG A 67 8.63 -20.71 -19.06
C ARG A 67 9.45 -20.33 -20.28
N ARG A 68 10.63 -19.71 -20.10
CA ARG A 68 11.57 -19.47 -21.21
C ARG A 68 12.01 -20.75 -21.88
N MET A 69 12.36 -21.78 -21.11
CA MET A 69 12.72 -23.12 -21.65
C MET A 69 11.57 -23.79 -22.41
N GLN A 70 10.32 -23.45 -22.08
CA GLN A 70 9.12 -23.90 -22.77
C GLN A 70 8.77 -23.04 -24.02
N GLY A 71 9.61 -22.07 -24.37
CA GLY A 71 9.40 -21.23 -25.56
C GLY A 71 8.50 -20.00 -25.36
N TYR A 72 8.13 -19.68 -24.12
CA TYR A 72 7.37 -18.46 -23.83
C TYR A 72 8.23 -17.21 -23.95
N ASN A 73 7.60 -16.11 -24.40
CA ASN A 73 8.14 -14.76 -24.24
C ASN A 73 7.81 -14.28 -22.83
N VAL A 74 8.82 -14.25 -21.97
CA VAL A 74 8.64 -14.00 -20.54
C VAL A 74 9.05 -12.58 -20.17
N LEU A 75 8.10 -11.80 -19.63
CA LEU A 75 8.38 -10.53 -18.96
C LEU A 75 8.54 -10.78 -17.46
N TYR A 76 9.76 -10.62 -16.97
CA TYR A 76 10.08 -10.64 -15.54
C TYR A 76 10.83 -9.35 -15.18
N PRO A 77 10.08 -8.26 -14.92
CA PRO A 77 10.67 -6.95 -14.68
C PRO A 77 11.10 -6.77 -13.23
N MET A 78 11.94 -5.78 -13.01
CA MET A 78 12.33 -5.28 -11.69
C MET A 78 12.27 -3.76 -11.68
N GLY A 79 12.18 -3.19 -10.49
CA GLY A 79 12.15 -1.74 -10.31
C GLY A 79 12.28 -1.34 -8.85
N TRP A 80 12.04 -0.05 -8.60
CA TRP A 80 12.27 0.57 -7.30
C TRP A 80 11.05 1.39 -6.92
N ASP A 81 10.39 1.01 -5.83
CA ASP A 81 9.38 1.85 -5.19
C ASP A 81 10.09 2.90 -4.33
N ALA A 82 10.50 3.98 -4.99
CA ALA A 82 11.52 4.88 -4.47
C ALA A 82 10.98 6.11 -3.74
N PHE A 83 9.67 6.39 -3.82
CA PHE A 83 9.03 7.37 -2.94
C PHE A 83 8.85 6.81 -1.54
N GLY A 84 9.03 7.63 -0.51
CA GLY A 84 8.68 7.22 0.84
C GLY A 84 9.42 7.94 1.94
N LEU A 85 8.74 8.05 3.08
CA LEU A 85 9.24 8.71 4.30
C LEU A 85 10.53 8.10 4.87
N PRO A 86 10.79 6.79 4.84
CA PRO A 86 12.03 6.23 5.37
C PRO A 86 13.27 6.83 4.72
N THR A 87 13.26 7.00 3.40
CA THR A 87 14.37 7.64 2.66
C THR A 87 14.47 9.12 2.99
N GLU A 88 13.35 9.84 3.08
CA GLU A 88 13.31 11.26 3.43
C GLU A 88 13.81 11.50 4.87
N ASN A 89 13.35 10.70 5.84
CA ASN A 89 13.81 10.81 7.23
C ASN A 89 15.30 10.51 7.36
N TYR A 90 15.80 9.50 6.64
CA TYR A 90 17.24 9.23 6.60
C TYR A 90 18.02 10.40 6.00
N ALA A 91 17.51 10.98 4.93
CA ALA A 91 18.11 12.14 4.25
C ALA A 91 18.17 13.36 5.18
N ILE A 92 17.09 13.68 5.88
CA ILE A 92 17.02 14.77 6.87
C ILE A 92 18.03 14.53 7.99
N LYS A 93 18.04 13.33 8.59
CA LYS A 93 18.94 12.98 9.69
C LYS A 93 20.42 13.11 9.33
N ASN A 94 20.77 12.78 8.10
CA ASN A 94 22.16 12.76 7.63
C ASN A 94 22.54 14.00 6.80
N HIS A 95 21.64 14.97 6.66
CA HIS A 95 21.85 16.18 5.85
C HIS A 95 22.25 15.88 4.39
N ILE A 96 21.64 14.85 3.80
CA ILE A 96 21.89 14.40 2.43
C ILE A 96 20.60 14.57 1.62
N HIS A 97 20.69 15.01 0.38
CA HIS A 97 19.49 15.12 -0.46
C HIS A 97 18.87 13.74 -0.74
N PRO A 98 17.54 13.56 -0.60
CA PRO A 98 16.86 12.25 -0.79
C PRO A 98 17.20 11.57 -2.12
N LYS A 99 17.31 12.32 -3.20
CA LYS A 99 17.70 11.81 -4.53
C LYS A 99 19.04 11.08 -4.52
N ILE A 100 20.02 11.57 -3.73
CA ILE A 100 21.34 10.95 -3.61
C ILE A 100 21.23 9.64 -2.83
N VAL A 101 20.46 9.65 -1.73
CA VAL A 101 20.22 8.46 -0.91
C VAL A 101 19.55 7.37 -1.76
N THR A 102 18.47 7.72 -2.47
CA THR A 102 17.77 6.80 -3.36
C THR A 102 18.69 6.20 -4.42
N LYS A 103 19.47 7.04 -5.11
CA LYS A 103 20.42 6.57 -6.13
C LYS A 103 21.42 5.55 -5.58
N ASN A 104 21.99 5.83 -4.41
CA ASN A 104 22.99 4.95 -3.78
C ASN A 104 22.35 3.62 -3.33
N ASN A 105 21.16 3.69 -2.75
CA ASN A 105 20.44 2.51 -2.31
C ASN A 105 20.02 1.63 -3.50
N VAL A 106 19.46 2.22 -4.56
CA VAL A 106 19.12 1.52 -5.80
C VAL A 106 20.33 0.79 -6.37
N ALA A 107 21.47 1.46 -6.48
CA ALA A 107 22.70 0.84 -6.98
C ALA A 107 23.12 -0.38 -6.12
N ARG A 108 23.01 -0.27 -4.80
CA ARG A 108 23.32 -1.35 -3.87
C ARG A 108 22.36 -2.53 -4.01
N PHE A 109 21.04 -2.27 -4.01
CA PHE A 109 20.01 -3.29 -4.21
C PHE A 109 20.20 -4.01 -5.55
N LYS A 110 20.45 -3.26 -6.62
CA LYS A 110 20.70 -3.81 -7.95
C LYS A 110 21.89 -4.75 -7.94
N ASN A 111 23.01 -4.36 -7.35
CA ASN A 111 24.19 -5.21 -7.24
C ASN A 111 23.91 -6.49 -6.45
N GLN A 112 23.10 -6.43 -5.37
CA GLN A 112 22.71 -7.60 -4.61
C GLN A 112 21.81 -8.54 -5.43
N LEU A 113 20.84 -8.00 -6.19
CA LEU A 113 19.96 -8.79 -7.05
C LEU A 113 20.76 -9.46 -8.21
N HIS A 114 21.73 -8.74 -8.80
CA HIS A 114 22.64 -9.33 -9.78
C HIS A 114 23.47 -10.47 -9.19
N SER A 115 23.98 -10.31 -7.96
CA SER A 115 24.78 -11.35 -7.31
C SER A 115 23.98 -12.63 -7.03
N LEU A 116 22.65 -12.54 -6.92
CA LEU A 116 21.75 -13.69 -6.78
C LEU A 116 21.42 -14.35 -8.14
N GLY A 117 21.83 -13.72 -9.25
CA GLY A 117 21.69 -14.29 -10.60
C GLY A 117 20.26 -14.40 -11.11
N TYR A 118 19.34 -13.57 -10.64
CA TYR A 118 17.95 -13.58 -11.11
C TYR A 118 17.82 -13.19 -12.58
N SER A 119 16.87 -13.82 -13.26
CA SER A 119 16.60 -13.63 -14.68
C SER A 119 15.66 -12.43 -14.95
N PHE A 120 15.89 -11.31 -14.30
CA PHE A 120 15.13 -10.09 -14.55
C PHE A 120 15.47 -9.50 -15.92
N ASP A 121 14.46 -8.88 -16.53
CA ASP A 121 14.62 -8.04 -17.73
C ASP A 121 15.02 -6.62 -17.29
N TRP A 122 16.32 -6.38 -17.21
CA TRP A 122 16.85 -5.08 -16.78
C TRP A 122 16.64 -3.95 -17.80
N ASP A 123 16.34 -4.27 -19.07
CA ASP A 123 15.93 -3.25 -20.06
C ASP A 123 14.55 -2.66 -19.73
N ARG A 124 13.78 -3.34 -18.87
CA ARG A 124 12.48 -2.91 -18.38
C ARG A 124 12.50 -2.45 -16.91
N GLU A 125 13.68 -2.09 -16.42
CA GLU A 125 13.84 -1.51 -15.09
C GLU A 125 13.07 -0.19 -14.96
N ILE A 126 12.35 0.01 -13.86
CA ILE A 126 11.61 1.23 -13.56
C ILE A 126 12.03 1.82 -12.22
N ASN A 127 11.86 3.13 -12.09
CA ASN A 127 11.98 3.84 -10.82
C ASN A 127 10.78 4.77 -10.66
N THR A 128 10.01 4.60 -9.60
CA THR A 128 8.78 5.37 -9.40
C THR A 128 9.02 6.87 -9.23
N THR A 129 10.25 7.30 -8.91
CA THR A 129 10.62 8.71 -8.79
C THR A 129 11.07 9.34 -10.11
N ASP A 130 11.17 8.57 -11.19
CA ASP A 130 11.50 9.13 -12.49
C ASP A 130 10.30 9.86 -13.08
N PRO A 131 10.47 11.09 -13.61
CA PRO A 131 9.37 11.85 -14.22
C PRO A 131 8.65 11.11 -15.34
N GLU A 132 9.36 10.34 -16.14
CA GLU A 132 8.81 9.52 -17.21
C GLU A 132 7.91 8.39 -16.69
N TYR A 133 8.13 7.95 -15.45
CA TYR A 133 7.26 6.98 -14.80
C TYR A 133 6.09 7.65 -14.10
N TYR A 134 6.31 8.61 -13.19
CA TYR A 134 5.23 9.13 -12.36
C TYR A 134 4.25 10.03 -13.12
N HIS A 135 4.57 10.51 -14.33
CA HIS A 135 3.56 11.22 -15.14
C HIS A 135 2.34 10.32 -15.45
N TRP A 136 2.51 9.01 -15.49
CA TRP A 136 1.39 8.08 -15.63
C TRP A 136 0.51 8.04 -14.38
N THR A 137 1.08 8.12 -13.20
CA THR A 137 0.34 8.29 -11.94
C THR A 137 -0.47 9.58 -11.96
N GLN A 138 0.14 10.68 -12.43
CA GLN A 138 -0.55 11.96 -12.60
C GLN A 138 -1.68 11.86 -13.64
N TRP A 139 -1.44 11.16 -14.74
CA TRP A 139 -2.46 10.92 -15.76
C TRP A 139 -3.64 10.11 -15.20
N ILE A 140 -3.40 9.07 -14.44
CA ILE A 140 -4.45 8.29 -13.76
C ILE A 140 -5.25 9.19 -12.82
N PHE A 141 -4.57 10.01 -12.01
CA PHE A 141 -5.24 10.97 -11.13
C PHE A 141 -6.15 11.92 -11.92
N LEU A 142 -5.68 12.46 -13.02
CA LEU A 142 -6.49 13.35 -13.87
C LEU A 142 -7.70 12.62 -14.48
N LYS A 143 -7.59 11.34 -14.81
CA LYS A 143 -8.73 10.53 -15.25
C LYS A 143 -9.76 10.35 -14.15
N LEU A 144 -9.33 10.04 -12.93
CA LEU A 144 -10.19 9.93 -11.76
C LEU A 144 -10.86 11.27 -11.43
N PHE A 145 -10.12 12.37 -11.49
CA PHE A 145 -10.66 13.70 -11.29
C PHE A 145 -11.73 14.08 -12.30
N LYS A 146 -11.48 13.86 -13.59
CA LYS A 146 -12.45 14.09 -14.69
C LYS A 146 -13.69 13.22 -14.57
N ALA A 147 -13.56 12.03 -14.00
CA ALA A 147 -14.68 11.12 -13.74
C ALA A 147 -15.45 11.46 -12.44
N GLY A 148 -15.07 12.52 -11.70
CA GLY A 148 -15.69 12.89 -10.43
C GLY A 148 -15.36 11.94 -9.28
N LEU A 149 -14.35 11.09 -9.46
CA LEU A 149 -13.91 10.11 -8.47
C LEU A 149 -12.79 10.63 -7.55
N ALA A 150 -12.11 11.70 -7.93
CA ALA A 150 -11.17 12.40 -7.08
C ALA A 150 -11.76 13.77 -6.67
N TYR A 151 -11.71 14.07 -5.38
CA TYR A 151 -12.24 15.33 -4.83
C TYR A 151 -11.37 15.81 -3.66
N LYS A 152 -11.47 17.08 -3.35
CA LYS A 152 -10.72 17.70 -2.26
C LYS A 152 -11.66 18.03 -1.12
N THR A 153 -11.28 17.67 0.10
CA THR A 153 -12.09 17.95 1.30
C THR A 153 -11.17 18.19 2.51
N GLU A 154 -11.72 18.83 3.52
CA GLU A 154 -11.08 18.94 4.82
C GLU A 154 -11.53 17.78 5.70
N MET A 155 -10.56 17.12 6.33
CA MET A 155 -10.85 16.01 7.24
C MET A 155 -9.78 15.92 8.34
N PRO A 156 -10.14 15.43 9.53
CA PRO A 156 -9.17 15.15 10.57
C PRO A 156 -8.34 13.90 10.18
N ILE A 157 -7.03 14.07 10.19
CA ILE A 157 -6.05 12.99 9.97
C ILE A 157 -5.21 12.77 11.21
N ASN A 158 -4.63 11.59 11.33
CA ASN A 158 -3.59 11.34 12.32
C ASN A 158 -2.33 12.11 11.91
N TRP A 159 -1.81 12.93 12.81
CA TRP A 159 -0.65 13.76 12.53
C TRP A 159 0.46 13.49 13.55
N CYS A 160 1.62 13.04 13.05
CA CYS A 160 2.80 12.93 13.89
C CYS A 160 3.43 14.32 14.12
N THR A 161 3.56 14.71 15.38
CA THR A 161 4.11 16.02 15.75
C THR A 161 5.61 16.17 15.49
N SER A 162 6.34 15.05 15.51
CA SER A 162 7.80 14.99 15.24
C SER A 162 8.11 14.84 13.77
N CYS A 163 7.55 13.81 13.10
CA CYS A 163 7.77 13.58 11.68
C CYS A 163 7.08 14.61 10.78
N LYS A 164 6.13 15.40 11.33
CA LYS A 164 5.33 16.43 10.62
C LYS A 164 4.62 15.89 9.38
N VAL A 165 4.04 14.70 9.51
CA VAL A 165 3.39 13.97 8.42
C VAL A 165 2.05 13.38 8.87
N GLY A 166 1.13 13.23 7.92
CA GLY A 166 -0.10 12.47 8.11
C GLY A 166 0.19 10.97 8.13
N LEU A 167 -0.46 10.25 9.03
CA LEU A 167 -0.29 8.81 9.22
C LEU A 167 -1.59 8.09 8.89
N ALA A 168 -1.48 6.91 8.27
CA ALA A 168 -2.56 5.96 8.18
C ALA A 168 -2.91 5.40 9.58
N ASN A 169 -4.09 4.81 9.73
CA ASN A 169 -4.49 4.26 11.05
C ASN A 169 -3.57 3.16 11.52
N GLU A 170 -3.04 2.37 10.61
CA GLU A 170 -2.12 1.27 10.84
C GLU A 170 -0.73 1.73 11.35
N GLU A 171 -0.36 2.99 11.05
CA GLU A 171 0.90 3.60 11.47
C GLU A 171 0.83 4.25 12.86
N VAL A 172 -0.34 4.15 13.52
CA VAL A 172 -0.56 4.67 14.88
C VAL A 172 -0.76 3.50 15.84
N VAL A 173 0.23 3.26 16.68
CA VAL A 173 0.21 2.18 17.66
C VAL A 173 0.13 2.78 19.06
N ASN A 174 -0.93 2.46 19.81
CA ASN A 174 -1.16 2.99 21.17
C ASN A 174 -1.10 4.54 21.27
N GLY A 175 -1.60 5.24 20.22
CA GLY A 175 -1.64 6.71 20.19
C GLY A 175 -0.32 7.38 19.82
N VAL A 176 0.71 6.59 19.50
CA VAL A 176 2.02 7.11 19.07
C VAL A 176 2.38 6.67 17.66
N CYS A 177 3.25 7.43 17.02
CA CYS A 177 3.78 7.13 15.70
C CYS A 177 4.66 5.87 15.75
N GLU A 178 4.31 4.85 14.98
CA GLU A 178 5.08 3.60 14.88
C GLU A 178 6.57 3.82 14.58
N ARG A 179 6.89 4.88 13.84
CA ARG A 179 8.26 5.15 13.35
C ARG A 179 9.15 5.85 14.35
N CYS A 180 8.60 6.86 15.06
CA CYS A 180 9.42 7.71 15.94
C CYS A 180 8.98 7.70 17.40
N GLY A 181 7.89 7.02 17.75
CA GLY A 181 7.35 6.94 19.10
C GLY A 181 6.74 8.25 19.64
N SER A 182 6.67 9.30 18.81
CA SER A 182 6.09 10.59 19.24
C SER A 182 4.57 10.54 19.24
N GLU A 183 3.96 11.39 20.07
CA GLU A 183 2.51 11.55 20.15
C GLU A 183 1.89 11.89 18.79
N VAL A 184 0.76 11.26 18.52
CA VAL A 184 -0.06 11.49 17.34
C VAL A 184 -1.31 12.26 17.74
N ILE A 185 -1.54 13.38 17.08
CA ILE A 185 -2.72 14.22 17.31
C ILE A 185 -3.67 14.16 16.10
N ARG A 186 -4.94 14.49 16.34
CA ARG A 186 -5.90 14.71 15.24
C ARG A 186 -5.75 16.14 14.73
N LYS A 187 -5.50 16.27 13.43
CA LYS A 187 -5.32 17.57 12.77
C LYS A 187 -6.16 17.64 11.50
N VAL A 188 -7.00 18.66 11.40
CA VAL A 188 -7.77 18.91 10.18
C VAL A 188 -6.84 19.42 9.10
N LYS A 189 -6.90 18.75 7.95
CA LYS A 189 -6.14 19.11 6.75
C LYS A 189 -6.97 18.94 5.49
N SER A 190 -6.72 19.83 4.53
CA SER A 190 -7.25 19.68 3.18
C SER A 190 -6.52 18.53 2.47
N GLN A 191 -7.28 17.51 2.04
CA GLN A 191 -6.79 16.26 1.45
C GLN A 191 -7.48 15.98 0.13
N TRP A 192 -6.73 15.40 -0.82
CA TRP A 192 -7.31 14.71 -1.95
C TRP A 192 -7.83 13.35 -1.52
N MET A 193 -9.05 13.05 -1.91
CA MET A 193 -9.73 11.81 -1.62
C MET A 193 -10.17 11.13 -2.93
N LEU A 194 -10.14 9.81 -2.92
CA LEU A 194 -10.69 8.99 -4.00
C LEU A 194 -11.95 8.28 -3.51
N LYS A 195 -13.01 8.29 -4.32
CA LYS A 195 -14.27 7.57 -4.03
C LYS A 195 -14.12 6.07 -4.29
N ILE A 196 -13.25 5.41 -3.53
CA ILE A 196 -12.93 3.99 -3.74
C ILE A 196 -14.15 3.08 -3.55
N THR A 197 -15.11 3.48 -2.70
CA THR A 197 -16.33 2.72 -2.41
C THR A 197 -17.27 2.60 -3.60
N GLU A 198 -17.17 3.49 -4.61
CA GLU A 198 -17.93 3.38 -5.87
C GLU A 198 -17.61 2.09 -6.65
N TYR A 199 -16.49 1.46 -6.35
CA TYR A 199 -16.05 0.23 -6.99
C TYR A 199 -16.22 -1.01 -6.11
N ALA A 200 -16.72 -0.87 -4.89
CA ALA A 200 -16.82 -1.98 -3.92
C ALA A 200 -17.57 -3.20 -4.49
N ASP A 201 -18.78 -2.99 -5.02
CA ASP A 201 -19.58 -4.06 -5.62
C ASP A 201 -18.93 -4.65 -6.88
N LYS A 202 -18.33 -3.80 -7.73
CA LYS A 202 -17.62 -4.26 -8.94
C LYS A 202 -16.41 -5.10 -8.60
N LEU A 203 -15.69 -4.75 -7.53
CA LEU A 203 -14.54 -5.53 -7.06
C LEU A 203 -14.98 -6.90 -6.55
N ILE A 204 -16.08 -6.97 -5.77
CA ILE A 204 -16.63 -8.26 -5.31
C ILE A 204 -17.03 -9.13 -6.51
N GLN A 205 -17.78 -8.57 -7.47
CA GLN A 205 -18.23 -9.28 -8.68
C GLN A 205 -17.03 -9.72 -9.54
N GLY A 206 -16.01 -8.87 -9.66
CA GLY A 206 -14.80 -9.17 -10.43
C GLY A 206 -14.01 -10.37 -9.90
N LEU A 207 -14.18 -10.76 -8.64
CA LEU A 207 -13.51 -11.95 -8.09
C LEU A 207 -13.98 -13.27 -8.74
N ASP A 208 -15.14 -13.27 -9.35
CA ASP A 208 -15.67 -14.44 -10.05
C ASP A 208 -15.03 -14.61 -11.46
N THR A 209 -14.38 -13.56 -11.96
CA THR A 209 -13.73 -13.55 -13.28
C THR A 209 -12.22 -13.83 -13.24
N VAL A 210 -11.64 -13.94 -12.05
CA VAL A 210 -10.20 -14.14 -11.85
C VAL A 210 -9.89 -15.49 -11.24
N ASP A 211 -8.79 -16.11 -11.69
CA ASP A 211 -8.31 -17.39 -11.16
C ASP A 211 -7.39 -17.16 -9.94
N TYR A 212 -7.99 -16.57 -8.87
CA TYR A 212 -7.31 -16.39 -7.59
C TYR A 212 -7.60 -17.58 -6.68
N ILE A 213 -6.62 -17.89 -5.82
CA ILE A 213 -6.83 -18.88 -4.75
C ILE A 213 -7.94 -18.38 -3.81
N GLU A 214 -8.75 -19.30 -3.29
CA GLU A 214 -9.94 -18.98 -2.50
C GLU A 214 -9.63 -18.10 -1.28
N ARG A 215 -8.52 -18.35 -0.61
CA ARG A 215 -8.06 -17.52 0.52
C ARG A 215 -7.95 -16.03 0.16
N VAL A 216 -7.46 -15.70 -1.04
CA VAL A 216 -7.33 -14.31 -1.51
C VAL A 216 -8.70 -13.72 -1.78
N LYS A 217 -9.60 -14.46 -2.43
CA LYS A 217 -10.98 -14.01 -2.69
C LYS A 217 -11.73 -13.71 -1.41
N VAL A 218 -11.65 -14.61 -0.42
CA VAL A 218 -12.27 -14.42 0.90
C VAL A 218 -11.68 -13.20 1.62
N SER A 219 -10.35 -13.03 1.60
CA SER A 219 -9.71 -11.87 2.23
C SER A 219 -10.16 -10.56 1.62
N GLN A 220 -10.30 -10.47 0.30
CA GLN A 220 -10.77 -9.26 -0.39
C GLN A 220 -12.24 -8.97 -0.10
N LYS A 221 -13.12 -9.99 -0.10
CA LYS A 221 -14.53 -9.85 0.27
C LYS A 221 -14.69 -9.34 1.70
N ASN A 222 -13.93 -9.90 2.63
CA ASN A 222 -13.95 -9.50 4.05
C ASN A 222 -13.41 -8.07 4.24
N TRP A 223 -12.38 -7.68 3.48
CA TRP A 223 -11.84 -6.32 3.53
C TRP A 223 -12.86 -5.28 3.05
N ILE A 224 -13.56 -5.55 1.96
CA ILE A 224 -14.63 -4.68 1.46
C ILE A 224 -15.77 -4.62 2.48
N GLY A 225 -16.10 -5.75 3.12
CA GLY A 225 -17.02 -5.80 4.24
C GLY A 225 -18.44 -5.35 3.89
N LYS A 226 -18.95 -5.77 2.70
CA LYS A 226 -20.31 -5.41 2.30
C LYS A 226 -21.30 -5.89 3.36
N SER A 227 -22.05 -4.95 3.93
CA SER A 227 -23.11 -5.22 4.90
C SER A 227 -24.43 -4.61 4.44
N GLN A 228 -25.52 -5.17 4.89
CA GLN A 228 -26.86 -4.65 4.70
C GLN A 228 -27.48 -4.34 6.05
N GLY A 229 -28.22 -3.24 6.14
CA GLY A 229 -28.85 -2.83 7.38
C GLY A 229 -29.91 -1.76 7.13
N ALA A 230 -30.40 -1.18 8.20
CA ALA A 230 -31.41 -0.13 8.18
C ALA A 230 -30.89 1.14 8.87
N GLU A 231 -31.26 2.28 8.31
CA GLU A 231 -31.12 3.55 8.99
C GLU A 231 -32.37 3.79 9.84
N VAL A 232 -32.17 4.22 11.07
CA VAL A 232 -33.27 4.49 12.03
C VAL A 232 -33.04 5.82 12.71
N ASP A 233 -34.09 6.62 12.78
CA ASP A 233 -34.09 7.91 13.43
C ASP A 233 -34.63 7.80 14.86
N PHE A 234 -33.82 8.18 15.83
CA PHE A 234 -34.25 8.35 17.23
C PHE A 234 -34.53 9.83 17.50
N THR A 235 -35.71 10.13 18.00
CA THR A 235 -36.10 11.50 18.36
C THR A 235 -35.53 11.85 19.73
N LEU A 236 -34.89 13.02 19.84
CA LEU A 236 -34.46 13.55 21.13
C LEU A 236 -35.66 14.17 21.88
N THR A 237 -35.93 13.69 23.11
CA THR A 237 -37.04 14.15 23.91
C THR A 237 -36.95 15.66 24.16
N GLY A 238 -38.01 16.39 23.80
CA GLY A 238 -38.06 17.83 23.95
C GLY A 238 -37.24 18.67 22.96
N LYS A 239 -36.79 18.02 21.84
CA LYS A 239 -36.04 18.67 20.76
C LYS A 239 -36.60 18.23 19.40
N ASP A 240 -36.51 19.11 18.39
CA ASP A 240 -36.89 18.80 17.01
C ASP A 240 -35.81 18.07 16.24
N GLU A 241 -34.79 17.57 16.92
CA GLU A 241 -33.63 16.91 16.33
C GLU A 241 -33.69 15.41 16.47
N LYS A 242 -33.17 14.72 15.46
CA LYS A 242 -33.13 13.28 15.41
C LYS A 242 -31.68 12.80 15.37
N LEU A 243 -31.41 11.70 16.06
CA LEU A 243 -30.17 10.97 15.93
C LEU A 243 -30.40 9.82 14.97
N ARG A 244 -29.76 9.89 13.80
CA ARG A 244 -29.78 8.82 12.82
C ARG A 244 -28.70 7.81 13.12
N ILE A 245 -29.07 6.55 13.22
CA ILE A 245 -28.16 5.41 13.34
C ILE A 245 -28.28 4.50 12.15
N TYR A 246 -27.22 3.74 11.88
CA TYR A 246 -27.25 2.58 10.99
C TYR A 246 -27.05 1.31 11.82
N THR A 247 -27.88 0.29 11.57
CA THR A 247 -27.73 -1.02 12.21
C THR A 247 -27.89 -2.15 11.22
N THR A 248 -27.06 -3.18 11.34
CA THR A 248 -27.22 -4.45 10.62
C THR A 248 -28.20 -5.42 11.31
N ARG A 249 -28.65 -5.06 12.51
CA ARG A 249 -29.58 -5.87 13.33
C ARG A 249 -30.81 -5.05 13.77
N PRO A 250 -31.65 -4.61 12.82
CA PRO A 250 -32.84 -3.83 13.16
C PRO A 250 -33.84 -4.62 14.05
N ASP A 251 -33.78 -5.94 14.02
CA ASP A 251 -34.56 -6.85 14.88
C ASP A 251 -34.24 -6.69 16.37
N THR A 252 -33.08 -6.17 16.74
CA THR A 252 -32.67 -5.98 18.15
C THR A 252 -33.05 -4.61 18.73
N LEU A 253 -33.57 -3.69 17.91
CA LEU A 253 -33.88 -2.32 18.32
C LEU A 253 -34.92 -2.23 19.45
N PHE A 254 -35.83 -3.20 19.57
CA PHE A 254 -36.81 -3.26 20.65
C PHE A 254 -36.18 -3.44 22.04
N GLY A 255 -34.95 -3.89 22.12
CA GLY A 255 -34.17 -4.02 23.36
C GLY A 255 -33.25 -2.89 23.68
N VAL A 256 -33.24 -1.80 22.89
CA VAL A 256 -32.37 -0.65 23.12
C VAL A 256 -32.76 0.13 24.36
N THR A 257 -31.80 0.33 25.28
CA THR A 257 -32.00 1.05 26.54
C THR A 257 -31.17 2.33 26.64
N TYR A 258 -30.16 2.46 25.82
CA TYR A 258 -29.30 3.67 25.77
C TYR A 258 -28.67 3.83 24.37
N MET A 259 -28.15 5.01 24.09
CA MET A 259 -27.44 5.34 22.88
C MET A 259 -26.10 5.98 23.21
N VAL A 260 -25.07 5.58 22.49
CA VAL A 260 -23.71 6.16 22.59
C VAL A 260 -23.44 6.98 21.35
N VAL A 261 -22.91 8.17 21.52
CA VAL A 261 -22.45 9.04 20.45
C VAL A 261 -20.95 9.30 20.59
N SER A 262 -20.26 9.50 19.47
CA SER A 262 -18.84 9.87 19.47
C SER A 262 -18.64 11.25 20.13
N PRO A 263 -17.51 11.48 20.81
CA PRO A 263 -17.18 12.78 21.38
C PRO A 263 -17.17 13.93 20.36
N GLU A 264 -16.94 13.62 19.09
CA GLU A 264 -16.92 14.60 17.99
C GLU A 264 -18.30 14.79 17.33
N HIS A 265 -19.34 14.14 17.85
CA HIS A 265 -20.67 14.22 17.22
C HIS A 265 -21.28 15.63 17.40
N PRO A 266 -21.78 16.30 16.32
CA PRO A 266 -22.27 17.68 16.37
C PRO A 266 -23.39 17.93 17.36
N VAL A 267 -24.16 16.88 17.76
CA VAL A 267 -25.20 16.99 18.76
C VAL A 267 -24.66 17.38 20.14
N LEU A 268 -23.42 17.01 20.44
CA LEU A 268 -22.78 17.32 21.72
C LEU A 268 -22.52 18.82 21.85
N ASP A 269 -22.04 19.47 20.79
CA ASP A 269 -21.78 20.93 20.76
C ASP A 269 -23.06 21.74 21.00
N LYS A 270 -24.23 21.21 20.60
CA LYS A 270 -25.50 21.88 20.75
C LYS A 270 -26.12 21.71 22.12
N TYR A 271 -25.93 20.57 22.77
CA TYR A 271 -26.71 20.20 23.95
C TYR A 271 -25.89 19.90 25.19
N LEU A 272 -24.57 19.75 25.09
CA LEU A 272 -23.70 19.58 26.23
C LEU A 272 -22.90 20.85 26.48
N SER A 273 -22.92 21.34 27.72
CA SER A 273 -22.00 22.41 28.14
C SER A 273 -20.58 21.85 28.24
N LEU A 274 -19.59 22.71 28.06
CA LEU A 274 -18.15 22.36 28.17
C LEU A 274 -17.80 21.66 29.50
N ILE A 275 -18.56 21.88 30.57
CA ILE A 275 -18.40 21.26 31.89
C ILE A 275 -18.70 19.77 31.84
N HIS A 276 -19.64 19.34 30.99
CA HIS A 276 -20.00 17.90 30.84
C HIS A 276 -19.04 17.12 29.94
N ILE A 277 -18.30 17.80 29.09
CA ILE A 277 -17.36 17.19 28.14
C ILE A 277 -16.00 16.91 28.80
N SER A 278 -15.65 17.67 29.87
CA SER A 278 -14.34 17.60 30.53
C SER A 278 -14.23 16.54 31.64
N GLU A 279 -15.30 15.89 32.04
CA GLU A 279 -15.21 14.80 33.01
C GLU A 279 -15.00 13.45 32.28
N PRO A 280 -13.86 12.78 32.55
CA PRO A 280 -13.70 11.40 32.11
C PRO A 280 -14.81 10.56 32.75
N THR A 281 -15.47 9.74 31.95
CA THR A 281 -16.55 8.82 32.32
C THR A 281 -16.20 8.13 33.66
N ARG A 282 -16.71 8.63 34.78
CA ARG A 282 -16.77 7.83 35.99
C ARG A 282 -17.77 6.72 35.73
N HIS A 283 -17.31 5.50 35.69
CA HIS A 283 -18.16 4.33 35.73
C HIS A 283 -19.11 4.48 36.90
N LEU A 284 -20.34 4.82 36.63
CA LEU A 284 -21.42 4.62 37.58
C LEU A 284 -21.55 3.11 37.74
N ARG A 285 -21.16 2.64 38.91
CA ARG A 285 -21.44 1.27 39.34
C ARG A 285 -22.94 1.04 39.50
#